data_b54b791525cb5e1f7fe53f9f56d67d82
#
_entry.id   b54b791525cb5e1f7fe53f9f56d67d82
#
_cell.length_a   1.000
_cell.length_b   1.000
_cell.length_c   1.000
_cell.angle_alpha   90.00
_cell.angle_beta   90.00
_cell.angle_gamma   90.00
#
_symmetry.space_group_name_H-M   'P 1'
#
loop_
_entity.id
_entity.type
_entity.pdbx_description
1 polymer ?
#
loop_
_entity_poly.entity_id
_entity_poly.type
_entity_poly.pdbx_seq_one_letter_code
_entity_poly.pdbx_strand_id
1 'polypeptide(L)'
;PIQGCKSETAYADECSLGHQYNPAELINPISALSGKPPKRVPVTNWFFDLPAYESFLKDTVRSWEGDPRYRVGLIKTIKEFLRKPAIYVKKELLEEVQEIKTMPAFTVTQEPQKASSALVFADLTHRDQAVSLLEEHKIRYRTGKTLVPFRLSGNVKWGIPVPEADGVAGLTFWVWPESLWAPISFTKAYLGDGIEGRQWEQWWKAEDAQAYQFIGEDNIYFYGIAELGLFHALNQGLRMPVIVPNHHLLFGKTKASSSGSVKPPKAMELLEQYTPEQLRIHFMNASLGEKSVSFEPKALLQQDGAFDTILYEGNLVTNVFNRLVRSCFYTLQKHCNGVYPAGTVTEPVKARSDQVILEYERLISQFAFDKLFELLNLYLRDANKDWSRRAKSEDPAEIRQLLIDMFHIVRVAAALFHPIVPDGCEMIREYLHIDERLWDWQYIFEPLRFFMAEDH
;
A
#
# COMPACT_ATOMS: atom_id res chain seq x y z
N PRO A 1 23.65 15.81 16.67
CA PRO A 1 24.14 16.07 15.31
C PRO A 1 23.40 17.24 14.66
N ILE A 2 22.07 17.31 14.75
CA ILE A 2 21.33 18.49 14.31
C ILE A 2 21.29 19.47 15.46
N GLN A 3 21.86 20.67 15.27
CA GLN A 3 21.89 21.71 16.29
C GLN A 3 20.46 21.98 16.76
N GLY A 4 20.21 21.80 18.07
CA GLY A 4 18.88 21.91 18.68
C GLY A 4 18.07 20.60 18.74
N CYS A 5 18.56 19.47 18.25
CA CYS A 5 17.94 18.18 18.47
C CYS A 5 18.08 17.78 19.95
N LYS A 6 16.93 17.54 20.62
CA LYS A 6 16.88 17.13 22.04
C LYS A 6 16.55 15.64 22.21
N SER A 7 16.65 14.84 21.14
CA SER A 7 16.39 13.41 21.23
C SER A 7 17.47 12.72 22.04
N GLU A 8 17.09 12.01 23.08
CA GLU A 8 17.96 11.18 23.91
C GLU A 8 18.07 9.74 23.36
N THR A 9 17.19 9.38 22.42
CA THR A 9 17.19 8.06 21.79
C THR A 9 17.47 8.19 20.31
N ALA A 10 18.36 7.34 19.82
CA ALA A 10 18.79 7.31 18.44
C ALA A 10 18.96 5.86 17.99
N TYR A 11 18.62 5.62 16.72
CA TYR A 11 18.93 4.39 16.01
C TYR A 11 20.24 4.58 15.23
N ALA A 12 20.64 3.63 14.41
CA ALA A 12 21.92 3.71 13.69
C ALA A 12 22.02 4.97 12.81
N ASP A 13 20.95 5.42 12.21
CA ASP A 13 20.90 6.49 11.19
C ASP A 13 19.76 7.50 11.36
N GLU A 14 18.88 7.28 12.36
CA GLU A 14 17.73 8.13 12.63
C GLU A 14 17.50 8.28 14.14
N CYS A 15 17.08 9.46 14.59
CA CYS A 15 16.67 9.68 15.98
C CYS A 15 15.15 9.50 16.15
N SER A 16 14.68 9.40 17.39
CA SER A 16 13.25 9.27 17.70
C SER A 16 12.37 10.42 17.22
N LEU A 17 12.97 11.54 16.78
CA LEU A 17 12.28 12.70 16.19
C LEU A 17 12.31 12.69 14.65
N GLY A 18 12.77 11.61 14.03
CA GLY A 18 12.82 11.46 12.57
C GLY A 18 13.97 12.21 11.88
N HIS A 19 14.96 12.70 12.62
CA HIS A 19 16.13 13.34 12.00
C HIS A 19 17.13 12.28 11.56
N GLN A 20 17.45 12.26 10.28
CA GLN A 20 18.49 11.39 9.73
C GLN A 20 19.90 11.97 9.95
N TYR A 21 20.87 11.11 10.19
CA TYR A 21 22.27 11.45 10.42
C TYR A 21 23.18 10.29 10.02
N ASN A 22 24.48 10.59 9.88
CA ASN A 22 25.48 9.54 9.77
C ASN A 22 25.71 8.93 11.17
N PRO A 23 25.81 7.60 11.32
CA PRO A 23 26.15 6.96 12.61
C PRO A 23 27.38 7.54 13.31
N ALA A 24 28.29 8.16 12.54
CA ALA A 24 29.44 8.89 13.06
C ALA A 24 29.10 10.14 13.88
N GLU A 25 27.94 10.72 13.65
CA GLU A 25 27.48 11.96 14.31
C GLU A 25 26.81 11.69 15.65
N LEU A 26 26.62 10.42 16.06
CA LEU A 26 26.08 10.08 17.38
C LEU A 26 26.97 10.54 18.52
N ILE A 27 26.40 11.22 19.48
CA ILE A 27 27.09 11.71 20.68
C ILE A 27 26.94 10.66 21.79
N ASN A 28 28.07 10.16 22.30
CA ASN A 28 28.13 9.15 23.37
C ASN A 28 27.19 7.95 23.11
N PRO A 29 27.30 7.26 21.98
CA PRO A 29 26.41 6.15 21.66
C PRO A 29 26.59 5.00 22.64
N ILE A 30 25.46 4.45 23.12
CA ILE A 30 25.40 3.26 23.98
C ILE A 30 24.51 2.25 23.30
N SER A 31 24.99 1.01 23.14
CA SER A 31 24.18 -0.09 22.58
C SER A 31 23.05 -0.45 23.54
N ALA A 32 21.81 -0.44 23.05
CA ALA A 32 20.63 -0.86 23.79
C ALA A 32 20.69 -2.37 24.18
N LEU A 33 21.44 -3.18 23.43
CA LEU A 33 21.58 -4.62 23.68
C LEU A 33 22.64 -4.94 24.74
N SER A 34 23.78 -4.24 24.71
CA SER A 34 24.93 -4.58 25.57
C SER A 34 25.19 -3.59 26.70
N GLY A 35 24.56 -2.41 26.68
CA GLY A 35 24.83 -1.30 27.62
C GLY A 35 26.24 -0.70 27.48
N LYS A 36 27.00 -1.05 26.43
CA LYS A 36 28.38 -0.62 26.23
C LYS A 36 28.50 0.31 25.01
N PRO A 37 29.51 1.19 24.97
CA PRO A 37 29.80 1.95 23.79
C PRO A 37 30.10 1.05 22.57
N PRO A 38 29.49 1.28 21.39
CA PRO A 38 29.79 0.53 20.18
C PRO A 38 31.21 0.82 19.68
N LYS A 39 31.83 -0.17 19.05
CA LYS A 39 33.12 -0.03 18.37
C LYS A 39 32.90 -0.01 16.87
N ARG A 40 33.62 0.85 16.16
CA ARG A 40 33.71 0.80 14.70
C ARG A 40 34.68 -0.28 14.29
N VAL A 41 34.24 -1.17 13.42
CA VAL A 41 35.08 -2.19 12.82
C VAL A 41 34.84 -2.21 11.31
N PRO A 42 35.90 -2.38 10.49
CA PRO A 42 35.73 -2.61 9.07
C PRO A 42 35.03 -3.96 8.86
N VAL A 43 34.09 -4.01 7.95
CA VAL A 43 33.41 -5.24 7.56
C VAL A 43 33.40 -5.34 6.05
N THR A 44 33.60 -6.54 5.52
CA THR A 44 33.50 -6.82 4.08
C THR A 44 32.13 -7.43 3.83
N ASN A 45 31.43 -6.95 2.82
CA ASN A 45 30.11 -7.43 2.42
C ASN A 45 30.04 -7.57 0.89
N TRP A 46 29.12 -8.40 0.44
CA TRP A 46 28.71 -8.47 -0.96
C TRP A 46 27.75 -7.33 -1.28
N PHE A 47 27.97 -6.71 -2.44
CA PHE A 47 27.10 -5.67 -2.98
C PHE A 47 26.72 -6.02 -4.42
N PHE A 48 25.47 -5.76 -4.75
CA PHE A 48 24.97 -5.77 -6.12
C PHE A 48 25.20 -4.38 -6.74
N ASP A 49 25.82 -4.34 -7.91
CA ASP A 49 26.08 -3.08 -8.62
C ASP A 49 24.79 -2.52 -9.25
N LEU A 50 23.91 -2.03 -8.40
CA LEU A 50 22.64 -1.45 -8.82
C LEU A 50 22.77 -0.25 -9.76
N PRO A 51 23.78 0.64 -9.63
CA PRO A 51 24.03 1.70 -10.60
C PRO A 51 24.21 1.23 -12.05
N ALA A 52 24.75 0.04 -12.29
CA ALA A 52 24.87 -0.53 -13.63
C ALA A 52 23.52 -0.73 -14.34
N TYR A 53 22.43 -0.77 -13.61
CA TYR A 53 21.06 -0.97 -14.11
C TYR A 53 20.28 0.35 -14.25
N GLU A 54 20.92 1.50 -14.14
CA GLU A 54 20.28 2.83 -14.19
C GLU A 54 19.42 3.02 -15.45
N SER A 55 19.92 2.61 -16.62
CA SER A 55 19.18 2.75 -17.89
C SER A 55 17.90 1.94 -17.87
N PHE A 56 17.96 0.67 -17.48
CA PHE A 56 16.79 -0.19 -17.32
C PHE A 56 15.76 0.41 -16.37
N LEU A 57 16.19 0.88 -15.21
CA LEU A 57 15.29 1.49 -14.21
C LEU A 57 14.64 2.77 -14.74
N LYS A 58 15.38 3.62 -15.47
CA LYS A 58 14.82 4.82 -16.12
C LYS A 58 13.76 4.48 -17.16
N ASP A 59 13.99 3.47 -17.98
CA ASP A 59 13.06 3.04 -19.02
C ASP A 59 11.81 2.41 -18.41
N THR A 60 11.97 1.59 -17.36
CA THR A 60 10.86 1.01 -16.60
C THR A 60 9.98 2.10 -16.00
N VAL A 61 10.57 3.07 -15.29
CA VAL A 61 9.80 4.17 -14.67
C VAL A 61 9.12 5.04 -15.73
N ARG A 62 9.76 5.24 -16.88
CA ARG A 62 9.14 5.97 -18.01
C ARG A 62 7.92 5.23 -18.55
N SER A 63 7.96 3.90 -18.61
CA SER A 63 6.81 3.10 -19.06
C SER A 63 5.62 3.15 -18.10
N TRP A 64 5.84 3.51 -16.84
CA TRP A 64 4.78 3.68 -15.83
C TRP A 64 4.12 5.05 -15.88
N GLU A 65 4.73 6.03 -16.54
CA GLU A 65 4.17 7.38 -16.66
C GLU A 65 2.85 7.36 -17.45
N GLY A 66 1.79 7.84 -16.82
CA GLY A 66 0.44 7.84 -17.41
C GLY A 66 -0.35 6.54 -17.23
N ASP A 67 0.27 5.46 -16.72
CA ASP A 67 -0.45 4.26 -16.32
C ASP A 67 -1.09 4.48 -14.93
N PRO A 68 -2.43 4.43 -14.83
CA PRO A 68 -3.15 4.74 -13.59
C PRO A 68 -2.89 3.75 -12.46
N ARG A 69 -2.28 2.60 -12.72
CA ARG A 69 -1.88 1.62 -11.70
C ARG A 69 -0.71 2.13 -10.83
N TYR A 70 0.11 3.04 -11.37
CA TYR A 70 1.29 3.54 -10.67
C TYR A 70 1.05 4.95 -10.12
N ARG A 71 1.09 5.08 -8.81
CA ARG A 71 0.88 6.36 -8.14
C ARG A 71 1.98 7.38 -8.47
N VAL A 72 1.60 8.62 -8.65
CA VAL A 72 2.54 9.73 -8.95
C VAL A 72 3.65 9.84 -7.90
N GLY A 73 3.32 9.59 -6.63
CA GLY A 73 4.29 9.60 -5.52
C GLY A 73 5.38 8.53 -5.67
N LEU A 74 5.04 7.32 -6.14
CA LEU A 74 6.00 6.26 -6.45
C LEU A 74 7.00 6.70 -7.51
N ILE A 75 6.47 7.13 -8.67
CA ILE A 75 7.28 7.57 -9.81
C ILE A 75 8.22 8.72 -9.41
N LYS A 76 7.69 9.71 -8.67
CA LYS A 76 8.47 10.83 -8.17
C LYS A 76 9.62 10.38 -7.26
N THR A 77 9.32 9.51 -6.31
CA THR A 77 10.33 8.99 -5.35
C THR A 77 11.42 8.21 -6.06
N ILE A 78 11.07 7.32 -7.00
CA ILE A 78 12.08 6.56 -7.74
C ILE A 78 12.94 7.50 -8.58
N LYS A 79 12.36 8.49 -9.27
CA LYS A 79 13.12 9.49 -10.04
C LYS A 79 14.11 10.29 -9.19
N GLU A 80 13.85 10.46 -7.88
CA GLU A 80 14.81 11.09 -6.99
C GLU A 80 16.10 10.26 -6.84
N PHE A 81 15.96 8.93 -6.77
CA PHE A 81 17.11 8.02 -6.71
C PHE A 81 17.86 7.88 -8.06
N LEU A 82 17.19 8.15 -9.17
CA LEU A 82 17.78 8.11 -10.51
C LEU A 82 18.50 9.42 -10.90
N ARG A 83 18.66 10.34 -9.95
CA ARG A 83 19.44 11.59 -10.16
C ARG A 83 20.93 11.31 -10.03
N LYS A 84 21.73 12.18 -10.66
CA LYS A 84 23.17 12.19 -10.46
C LYS A 84 23.53 12.40 -8.99
N PRO A 85 24.66 11.83 -8.52
CA PRO A 85 25.13 12.03 -7.16
C PRO A 85 25.26 13.52 -6.82
N ALA A 86 24.73 13.91 -5.67
CA ALA A 86 24.75 15.30 -5.25
C ALA A 86 25.00 15.43 -3.74
N ILE A 87 25.59 16.54 -3.36
CA ILE A 87 25.78 16.98 -1.98
C ILE A 87 25.06 18.32 -1.80
N TYR A 88 24.34 18.47 -0.70
CA TYR A 88 23.69 19.72 -0.34
C TYR A 88 24.46 20.41 0.77
N VAL A 89 24.90 21.64 0.52
CA VAL A 89 25.53 22.51 1.50
C VAL A 89 24.69 23.78 1.68
N LYS A 90 24.77 24.44 2.83
CA LYS A 90 24.12 25.74 3.01
C LYS A 90 24.69 26.75 2.00
N LYS A 91 23.85 27.66 1.49
CA LYS A 91 24.26 28.69 0.54
C LYS A 91 25.42 29.54 1.06
N GLU A 92 25.42 29.84 2.36
CA GLU A 92 26.46 30.63 3.05
C GLU A 92 27.85 29.95 3.06
N LEU A 93 27.91 28.62 2.90
CA LEU A 93 29.18 27.84 2.89
C LEU A 93 29.68 27.53 1.48
N LEU A 94 28.96 27.98 0.43
CA LEU A 94 29.32 27.62 -0.94
C LEU A 94 30.69 28.19 -1.37
N GLU A 95 31.01 29.41 -0.99
CA GLU A 95 32.30 30.05 -1.28
C GLU A 95 33.44 29.27 -0.63
N GLU A 96 33.31 28.89 0.63
CA GLU A 96 34.28 28.08 1.37
C GLU A 96 34.51 26.71 0.68
N VAL A 97 33.45 26.09 0.20
CA VAL A 97 33.57 24.83 -0.57
C VAL A 97 34.30 25.02 -1.89
N GLN A 98 34.06 26.12 -2.59
CA GLN A 98 34.71 26.44 -3.86
C GLN A 98 36.20 26.77 -3.71
N GLU A 99 36.63 27.21 -2.54
CA GLU A 99 38.04 27.48 -2.23
C GLU A 99 38.90 26.22 -2.00
N ILE A 100 38.25 25.04 -1.79
CA ILE A 100 38.96 23.76 -1.62
C ILE A 100 39.54 23.33 -2.97
N LYS A 101 40.83 23.58 -3.17
CA LYS A 101 41.51 23.34 -4.46
C LYS A 101 41.51 21.91 -4.97
N THR A 102 41.38 20.93 -4.06
CA THR A 102 41.37 19.49 -4.37
C THR A 102 39.95 18.95 -4.57
N MET A 103 38.91 19.82 -4.50
CA MET A 103 37.54 19.43 -4.68
C MET A 103 37.31 18.87 -6.10
N PRO A 104 36.71 17.67 -6.24
CA PRO A 104 36.31 17.14 -7.53
C PRO A 104 35.39 18.09 -8.30
N ALA A 105 35.43 18.04 -9.61
CA ALA A 105 34.59 18.89 -10.45
C ALA A 105 33.10 18.65 -10.16
N PHE A 106 32.35 19.71 -9.96
CA PHE A 106 30.92 19.68 -9.71
C PHE A 106 30.20 20.81 -10.42
N THR A 107 28.87 20.62 -10.60
CA THR A 107 27.97 21.67 -11.09
C THR A 107 27.09 22.15 -9.92
N VAL A 108 27.03 23.47 -9.75
CA VAL A 108 26.16 24.06 -8.71
C VAL A 108 24.75 24.25 -9.24
N THR A 109 23.79 23.74 -8.50
CA THR A 109 22.36 24.02 -8.74
C THR A 109 21.77 24.71 -7.51
N GLN A 110 21.14 25.87 -7.73
CA GLN A 110 20.49 26.63 -6.67
C GLN A 110 19.03 26.87 -7.01
N GLU A 111 18.17 26.61 -6.04
CA GLU A 111 16.76 27.00 -6.10
C GLU A 111 16.56 28.23 -5.19
N PRO A 112 15.88 29.30 -5.67
CA PRO A 112 15.73 30.53 -4.88
C PRO A 112 15.10 30.29 -3.50
N GLN A 113 14.14 29.38 -3.42
CA GLN A 113 13.37 29.09 -2.20
C GLN A 113 14.07 28.14 -1.22
N LYS A 114 15.15 27.48 -1.62
CA LYS A 114 15.90 26.56 -0.75
C LYS A 114 17.09 27.23 -0.09
N ALA A 115 17.30 26.93 1.18
CA ALA A 115 18.44 27.44 1.96
C ALA A 115 19.79 26.77 1.61
N SER A 116 19.78 25.71 0.79
CA SER A 116 20.97 24.95 0.38
C SER A 116 21.21 25.00 -1.11
N SER A 117 22.49 24.93 -1.49
CA SER A 117 22.96 24.70 -2.86
C SER A 117 23.24 23.21 -3.05
N ALA A 118 22.92 22.68 -4.22
CA ALA A 118 23.28 21.31 -4.61
C ALA A 118 24.57 21.33 -5.44
N LEU A 119 25.56 20.54 -5.02
CA LEU A 119 26.79 20.25 -5.73
C LEU A 119 26.56 18.90 -6.44
N VAL A 120 26.45 18.90 -7.75
CA VAL A 120 26.15 17.72 -8.55
C VAL A 120 27.44 17.18 -9.17
N PHE A 121 27.73 15.91 -8.94
CA PHE A 121 28.95 15.23 -9.40
C PHE A 121 28.67 14.31 -10.59
N ALA A 122 29.74 13.96 -11.32
CA ALA A 122 29.64 13.06 -12.46
C ALA A 122 29.21 11.63 -12.03
N ASP A 123 29.80 11.15 -10.93
CA ASP A 123 29.59 9.79 -10.38
C ASP A 123 29.80 9.77 -8.86
N LEU A 124 29.59 8.58 -8.27
CA LEU A 124 29.71 8.34 -6.83
C LEU A 124 31.15 8.54 -6.32
N THR A 125 32.16 8.19 -7.11
CA THR A 125 33.57 8.33 -6.70
C THR A 125 33.89 9.78 -6.42
N HIS A 126 33.56 10.68 -7.34
CA HIS A 126 33.77 12.13 -7.16
C HIS A 126 32.94 12.66 -5.98
N ARG A 127 31.70 12.22 -5.81
CA ARG A 127 30.87 12.61 -4.65
C ARG A 127 31.53 12.18 -3.33
N ASP A 128 32.05 10.94 -3.24
CA ASP A 128 32.61 10.40 -2.00
C ASP A 128 33.96 11.04 -1.67
N GLN A 129 34.78 11.39 -2.68
CA GLN A 129 35.97 12.23 -2.49
C GLN A 129 35.59 13.61 -1.93
N ALA A 130 34.55 14.23 -2.48
CA ALA A 130 34.06 15.52 -1.97
C ALA A 130 33.54 15.42 -0.54
N VAL A 131 32.84 14.32 -0.19
CA VAL A 131 32.42 14.05 1.20
C VAL A 131 33.60 14.03 2.16
N SER A 132 34.67 13.29 1.82
CA SER A 132 35.85 13.20 2.67
C SER A 132 36.49 14.59 2.89
N LEU A 133 36.59 15.40 1.83
CA LEU A 133 37.13 16.76 1.92
C LEU A 133 36.26 17.67 2.78
N LEU A 134 34.94 17.60 2.64
CA LEU A 134 34.03 18.40 3.48
C LEU A 134 34.12 17.99 4.96
N GLU A 135 34.33 16.70 5.25
CA GLU A 135 34.57 16.22 6.61
C GLU A 135 35.89 16.74 7.19
N GLU A 136 36.99 16.71 6.40
CA GLU A 136 38.28 17.27 6.79
C GLU A 136 38.22 18.77 7.12
N HIS A 137 37.48 19.54 6.31
CA HIS A 137 37.23 20.95 6.50
C HIS A 137 36.11 21.26 7.51
N LYS A 138 35.47 20.24 8.09
CA LYS A 138 34.35 20.38 9.05
C LYS A 138 33.14 21.15 8.48
N ILE A 139 32.96 21.12 7.18
CA ILE A 139 31.86 21.74 6.47
C ILE A 139 30.66 20.80 6.56
N ARG A 140 29.54 21.27 7.06
CA ARG A 140 28.32 20.49 7.18
C ARG A 140 27.65 20.30 5.83
N TYR A 141 27.28 19.06 5.52
CA TYR A 141 26.63 18.69 4.28
C TYR A 141 25.51 17.66 4.50
N ARG A 142 24.75 17.39 3.44
CA ARG A 142 23.82 16.28 3.30
C ARG A 142 24.01 15.65 1.93
N THR A 143 24.03 14.33 1.83
CA THR A 143 24.01 13.64 0.53
C THR A 143 22.62 13.61 -0.05
N GLY A 144 22.50 13.77 -1.36
CA GLY A 144 21.26 13.56 -2.12
C GLY A 144 20.98 12.09 -2.34
N LYS A 145 19.70 11.78 -2.60
CA LYS A 145 19.33 10.44 -3.06
C LYS A 145 19.94 10.19 -4.44
N THR A 146 20.53 9.02 -4.62
CA THR A 146 21.08 8.52 -5.88
C THR A 146 21.17 7.00 -5.82
N LEU A 147 21.37 6.34 -6.97
CA LEU A 147 21.65 4.91 -6.97
C LEU A 147 23.00 4.65 -6.32
N VAL A 148 23.04 3.69 -5.44
CA VAL A 148 24.27 3.19 -4.79
C VAL A 148 24.27 1.66 -4.88
N PRO A 149 25.44 1.01 -4.79
CA PRO A 149 25.51 -0.45 -4.72
C PRO A 149 24.62 -0.98 -3.59
N PHE A 150 23.81 -1.96 -3.91
CA PHE A 150 22.84 -2.55 -2.97
C PHE A 150 23.49 -3.66 -2.16
N ARG A 151 23.53 -3.52 -0.84
CA ARG A 151 24.14 -4.50 0.05
C ARG A 151 23.37 -5.81 0.05
N LEU A 152 24.05 -6.93 -0.16
CA LEU A 152 23.45 -8.28 -0.18
C LEU A 152 23.68 -9.05 1.12
N SER A 153 24.79 -8.80 1.82
CA SER A 153 25.20 -9.64 2.96
C SER A 153 25.45 -8.84 4.24
N GLY A 154 25.58 -9.55 5.31
CA GLY A 154 25.95 -9.06 6.63
C GLY A 154 26.73 -10.12 7.42
N ASN A 155 27.26 -9.72 8.56
CA ASN A 155 28.04 -10.59 9.45
C ASN A 155 27.22 -11.12 10.64
N VAL A 156 25.92 -11.24 10.48
CA VAL A 156 25.04 -11.83 11.50
C VAL A 156 25.20 -13.35 11.48
N LYS A 157 25.31 -13.97 12.64
CA LYS A 157 25.56 -15.43 12.74
C LYS A 157 24.34 -16.28 12.36
N TRP A 158 23.15 -15.72 12.44
CA TRP A 158 21.90 -16.40 12.10
C TRP A 158 21.35 -15.83 10.79
N GLY A 159 21.01 -16.69 9.85
CA GLY A 159 20.48 -16.34 8.54
C GLY A 159 20.88 -17.36 7.48
N ILE A 160 20.50 -17.09 6.24
CA ILE A 160 20.87 -17.91 5.08
C ILE A 160 22.34 -17.61 4.73
N PRO A 161 23.25 -18.61 4.72
CA PRO A 161 24.64 -18.39 4.36
C PRO A 161 24.79 -17.85 2.92
N VAL A 162 25.64 -16.86 2.76
CA VAL A 162 26.11 -16.40 1.43
C VAL A 162 27.15 -17.41 0.94
N PRO A 163 27.15 -17.77 -0.36
CA PRO A 163 28.21 -18.59 -0.93
C PRO A 163 29.60 -18.02 -0.66
N GLU A 164 30.54 -18.87 -0.27
CA GLU A 164 31.93 -18.48 -0.08
C GLU A 164 32.60 -18.24 -1.44
N ALA A 165 33.03 -17.05 -1.70
CA ALA A 165 33.70 -16.68 -2.94
C ALA A 165 34.65 -15.49 -2.71
N ASP A 166 35.65 -15.33 -3.56
CA ASP A 166 36.60 -14.22 -3.58
C ASP A 166 37.31 -13.96 -2.23
N GLY A 167 37.53 -15.03 -1.45
CA GLY A 167 38.16 -14.96 -0.12
C GLY A 167 37.24 -14.41 0.99
N VAL A 168 35.97 -14.24 0.72
CA VAL A 168 34.96 -13.81 1.71
C VAL A 168 34.13 -15.02 2.15
N ALA A 169 34.17 -15.31 3.44
CA ALA A 169 33.47 -16.45 4.06
C ALA A 169 32.73 -16.02 5.32
N GLY A 170 31.78 -16.84 5.77
CA GLY A 170 31.06 -16.66 7.03
C GLY A 170 30.03 -15.51 7.05
N LEU A 171 29.62 -15.04 5.88
CA LEU A 171 28.57 -14.05 5.74
C LEU A 171 27.20 -14.73 5.60
N THR A 172 26.17 -14.01 6.01
CA THR A 172 24.75 -14.36 5.76
C THR A 172 24.12 -13.31 4.88
N PHE A 173 23.05 -13.68 4.16
CA PHE A 173 22.25 -12.68 3.46
C PHE A 173 21.69 -11.65 4.43
N TRP A 174 21.64 -10.42 4.01
CA TRP A 174 20.97 -9.36 4.73
C TRP A 174 19.44 -9.49 4.53
N VAL A 175 18.67 -9.07 5.51
CA VAL A 175 17.20 -9.23 5.51
C VAL A 175 16.51 -8.71 4.25
N TRP A 176 17.00 -7.64 3.65
CA TRP A 176 16.36 -7.05 2.47
C TRP A 176 16.45 -7.92 1.21
N PRO A 177 17.60 -8.47 0.80
CA PRO A 177 17.62 -9.46 -0.28
C PRO A 177 16.69 -10.63 -0.04
N GLU A 178 16.63 -11.16 1.18
CA GLU A 178 15.71 -12.24 1.53
C GLU A 178 14.23 -11.82 1.37
N SER A 179 13.87 -10.62 1.85
CA SER A 179 12.51 -10.09 1.77
C SER A 179 12.03 -9.89 0.33
N LEU A 180 12.91 -9.48 -0.57
CA LEU A 180 12.55 -9.27 -1.99
C LEU A 180 12.24 -10.59 -2.71
N TRP A 181 12.85 -11.70 -2.31
CA TRP A 181 12.58 -13.05 -2.83
C TRP A 181 11.48 -13.80 -2.09
N ALA A 182 11.09 -13.34 -0.90
CA ALA A 182 10.15 -14.04 -0.05
C ALA A 182 8.81 -14.37 -0.72
N PRO A 183 8.17 -13.49 -1.52
CA PRO A 183 6.91 -13.81 -2.20
C PRO A 183 7.02 -15.01 -3.15
N ILE A 184 8.15 -15.12 -3.88
CA ILE A 184 8.43 -16.27 -4.75
C ILE A 184 8.61 -17.53 -3.90
N SER A 185 9.37 -17.43 -2.80
CA SER A 185 9.61 -18.54 -1.89
C SER A 185 8.30 -19.02 -1.23
N PHE A 186 7.40 -18.12 -0.86
CA PHE A 186 6.08 -18.46 -0.33
C PHE A 186 5.22 -19.18 -1.35
N THR A 187 5.24 -18.73 -2.61
CA THR A 187 4.54 -19.41 -3.71
C THR A 187 5.05 -20.83 -3.86
N LYS A 188 6.38 -21.03 -3.86
CA LYS A 188 6.99 -22.37 -3.93
C LYS A 188 6.59 -23.24 -2.73
N ALA A 189 6.68 -22.71 -1.53
CA ALA A 189 6.32 -23.42 -0.31
C ALA A 189 4.83 -23.81 -0.28
N TYR A 190 3.96 -22.94 -0.73
CA TYR A 190 2.51 -23.20 -0.81
C TYR A 190 2.17 -24.30 -1.82
N LEU A 191 2.84 -24.31 -2.96
CA LEU A 191 2.60 -25.32 -4.01
C LEU A 191 3.20 -26.67 -3.68
N GLY A 192 4.24 -26.72 -2.81
CA GLY A 192 4.95 -27.92 -2.40
C GLY A 192 5.77 -28.58 -3.52
N ASP A 193 6.70 -29.43 -3.11
CA ASP A 193 7.48 -30.24 -4.04
C ASP A 193 6.64 -31.46 -4.43
N GLY A 194 6.03 -31.45 -5.62
CA GLY A 194 5.41 -32.67 -6.17
C GLY A 194 3.91 -32.64 -6.42
N ILE A 195 3.27 -31.49 -6.40
CA ILE A 195 1.91 -31.38 -6.95
C ILE A 195 2.04 -31.28 -8.48
N GLU A 196 1.78 -32.36 -9.19
CA GLU A 196 1.78 -32.39 -10.65
C GLU A 196 0.96 -31.25 -11.24
N GLY A 197 1.57 -30.45 -12.13
CA GLY A 197 0.93 -29.34 -12.84
C GLY A 197 0.91 -28.01 -12.11
N ARG A 198 1.45 -27.89 -10.91
CA ARG A 198 1.53 -26.62 -10.17
C ARG A 198 2.97 -26.14 -10.09
N GLN A 199 3.46 -25.55 -11.17
CA GLN A 199 4.80 -24.93 -11.17
C GLN A 199 4.69 -23.49 -10.70
N TRP A 200 5.55 -23.08 -9.76
CA TRP A 200 5.61 -21.71 -9.26
C TRP A 200 5.87 -20.68 -10.38
N GLU A 201 6.54 -21.11 -11.45
CA GLU A 201 6.81 -20.32 -12.65
C GLU A 201 5.54 -19.79 -13.31
N GLN A 202 4.44 -20.53 -13.27
CA GLN A 202 3.15 -20.08 -13.82
C GLN A 202 2.63 -18.82 -13.10
N TRP A 203 3.01 -18.63 -11.84
CA TRP A 203 2.60 -17.49 -11.04
C TRP A 203 3.52 -16.27 -11.20
N TRP A 204 4.76 -16.49 -11.63
CA TRP A 204 5.77 -15.44 -11.66
C TRP A 204 6.39 -15.18 -13.03
N LYS A 205 6.18 -16.08 -14.01
CA LYS A 205 6.80 -15.99 -15.36
C LYS A 205 5.79 -16.05 -16.48
N ALA A 206 4.58 -16.59 -16.27
CA ALA A 206 3.56 -16.66 -17.33
C ALA A 206 3.20 -15.25 -17.84
N GLU A 207 2.78 -15.16 -19.10
CA GLU A 207 2.50 -13.88 -19.76
C GLU A 207 1.37 -13.11 -19.06
N ASP A 208 0.36 -13.82 -18.57
CA ASP A 208 -0.80 -13.31 -17.83
C ASP A 208 -0.59 -13.21 -16.31
N ALA A 209 0.57 -13.68 -15.79
CA ALA A 209 0.87 -13.58 -14.37
C ALA A 209 1.07 -12.12 -13.95
N GLN A 210 0.37 -11.71 -12.90
CA GLN A 210 0.46 -10.36 -12.34
C GLN A 210 0.60 -10.42 -10.82
N ALA A 211 1.74 -9.97 -10.31
CA ALA A 211 1.96 -9.78 -8.88
C ALA A 211 1.68 -8.33 -8.48
N TYR A 212 1.02 -8.13 -7.34
CA TYR A 212 0.78 -6.81 -6.75
C TYR A 212 1.45 -6.77 -5.38
N GLN A 213 2.27 -5.75 -5.15
CA GLN A 213 2.98 -5.56 -3.89
C GLN A 213 2.50 -4.27 -3.21
N PHE A 214 1.71 -4.43 -2.14
CA PHE A 214 1.31 -3.32 -1.28
C PHE A 214 2.39 -3.10 -0.23
N ILE A 215 3.01 -1.92 -0.24
CA ILE A 215 4.15 -1.59 0.60
C ILE A 215 3.96 -0.27 1.33
N GLY A 216 4.72 -0.02 2.40
CA GLY A 216 4.89 1.32 2.95
C GLY A 216 5.77 2.19 2.05
N GLU A 217 5.52 3.49 2.02
CA GLU A 217 6.28 4.45 1.20
C GLU A 217 7.79 4.46 1.51
N ASP A 218 8.16 4.10 2.73
CA ASP A 218 9.55 3.95 3.17
C ASP A 218 10.27 2.74 2.54
N ASN A 219 9.53 1.82 1.94
CA ASN A 219 10.07 0.63 1.27
C ASN A 219 10.21 0.79 -0.26
N ILE A 220 9.88 1.96 -0.81
CA ILE A 220 9.94 2.20 -2.27
C ILE A 220 11.33 1.93 -2.84
N TYR A 221 12.42 2.26 -2.11
CA TYR A 221 13.78 1.97 -2.58
C TYR A 221 14.01 0.46 -2.78
N PHE A 222 13.54 -0.35 -1.86
CA PHE A 222 13.76 -1.80 -1.88
C PHE A 222 12.94 -2.47 -2.99
N TYR A 223 11.63 -2.26 -3.01
CA TYR A 223 10.73 -2.91 -3.97
C TYR A 223 10.68 -2.20 -5.32
N GLY A 224 10.71 -0.88 -5.35
CA GLY A 224 10.61 -0.09 -6.59
C GLY A 224 11.93 0.13 -7.33
N ILE A 225 13.07 -0.23 -6.73
CA ILE A 225 14.40 -0.04 -7.35
C ILE A 225 15.24 -1.31 -7.24
N ALA A 226 15.56 -1.76 -6.01
CA ALA A 226 16.49 -2.87 -5.82
C ALA A 226 15.93 -4.19 -6.35
N GLU A 227 14.66 -4.51 -6.05
CA GLU A 227 13.99 -5.73 -6.55
C GLU A 227 13.94 -5.75 -8.08
N LEU A 228 13.55 -4.64 -8.71
CA LEU A 228 13.50 -4.54 -10.16
C LEU A 228 14.87 -4.76 -10.80
N GLY A 229 15.90 -4.16 -10.22
CA GLY A 229 17.28 -4.36 -10.66
C GLY A 229 17.75 -5.81 -10.53
N LEU A 230 17.44 -6.45 -9.39
CA LEU A 230 17.76 -7.85 -9.12
C LEU A 230 16.99 -8.81 -10.05
N PHE A 231 15.69 -8.61 -10.26
CA PHE A 231 14.87 -9.43 -11.14
C PHE A 231 15.36 -9.32 -12.59
N HIS A 232 15.72 -8.11 -13.04
CA HIS A 232 16.27 -7.90 -14.36
C HIS A 232 17.64 -8.55 -14.51
N ALA A 233 18.52 -8.41 -13.52
CA ALA A 233 19.86 -9.02 -13.52
C ALA A 233 19.80 -10.56 -13.57
N LEU A 234 18.83 -11.15 -12.87
CA LEU A 234 18.62 -12.60 -12.86
C LEU A 234 18.27 -13.14 -14.26
N ASN A 235 17.63 -12.34 -15.09
CA ASN A 235 17.25 -12.64 -16.48
C ASN A 235 16.56 -14.01 -16.66
N GLN A 236 15.65 -14.37 -15.75
CA GLN A 236 14.91 -15.64 -15.77
C GLN A 236 13.44 -15.48 -16.16
N GLY A 237 13.07 -14.37 -16.78
CA GLY A 237 11.71 -14.10 -17.25
C GLY A 237 10.70 -13.82 -16.14
N LEU A 238 11.16 -13.41 -14.95
CA LEU A 238 10.27 -12.99 -13.87
C LEU A 238 9.47 -11.75 -14.30
N ARG A 239 8.16 -11.79 -14.03
CA ARG A 239 7.28 -10.64 -14.25
C ARG A 239 7.53 -9.60 -13.19
N MET A 240 7.68 -8.34 -13.61
CA MET A 240 7.83 -7.23 -12.67
C MET A 240 6.50 -6.97 -11.95
N PRO A 241 6.50 -6.91 -10.61
CA PRO A 241 5.28 -6.64 -9.87
C PRO A 241 4.79 -5.20 -10.04
N VAL A 242 3.49 -5.01 -9.86
CA VAL A 242 2.91 -3.66 -9.70
C VAL A 242 3.11 -3.23 -8.25
N ILE A 243 3.84 -2.14 -8.08
CA ILE A 243 4.18 -1.62 -6.74
C ILE A 243 3.14 -0.59 -6.31
N VAL A 244 2.47 -0.83 -5.19
CA VAL A 244 1.41 0.01 -4.65
C VAL A 244 1.83 0.57 -3.28
N PRO A 245 2.53 1.72 -3.21
CA PRO A 245 2.97 2.28 -1.94
C PRO A 245 1.81 2.96 -1.21
N ASN A 246 1.74 2.74 0.09
CA ASN A 246 0.85 3.44 1.01
C ASN A 246 1.64 4.35 1.94
N HIS A 247 1.05 5.48 2.27
CA HIS A 247 1.54 6.36 3.32
C HIS A 247 1.37 5.71 4.71
N HIS A 248 1.96 6.33 5.72
CA HIS A 248 1.99 5.77 7.07
C HIS A 248 0.64 5.87 7.78
N LEU A 249 0.28 4.79 8.47
CA LEU A 249 -0.75 4.82 9.50
C LEU A 249 -0.12 5.36 10.79
N LEU A 250 -0.68 6.45 11.30
CA LEU A 250 -0.22 7.10 12.51
C LEU A 250 -1.07 6.68 13.70
N PHE A 251 -0.49 6.64 14.91
CA PHE A 251 -1.22 6.52 16.16
C PHE A 251 -1.08 7.83 16.92
N GLY A 252 -2.20 8.51 17.12
CA GLY A 252 -2.16 9.92 17.48
C GLY A 252 -1.48 10.73 16.36
N LYS A 253 -0.40 11.45 16.66
CA LYS A 253 0.37 12.21 15.66
C LYS A 253 1.73 11.57 15.33
N THR A 254 1.99 10.35 15.81
CA THR A 254 3.30 9.70 15.70
C THR A 254 3.22 8.45 14.82
N LYS A 255 4.28 8.20 14.04
CA LYS A 255 4.42 6.96 13.29
C LYS A 255 4.42 5.77 14.27
N ALA A 256 3.61 4.76 13.97
CA ALA A 256 3.65 3.50 14.70
C ALA A 256 5.01 2.82 14.51
N SER A 257 5.70 2.54 15.62
CA SER A 257 6.99 1.86 15.58
C SER A 257 7.04 0.78 16.66
N SER A 258 7.49 -0.41 16.28
CA SER A 258 7.72 -1.51 17.23
C SER A 258 8.80 -1.20 18.27
N SER A 259 9.70 -0.28 17.96
CA SER A 259 10.79 0.20 18.83
C SER A 259 10.46 1.53 19.55
N GLY A 260 9.31 2.16 19.22
CA GLY A 260 8.87 3.40 19.87
C GLY A 260 8.30 3.19 21.26
N SER A 261 8.19 4.27 22.04
CA SER A 261 7.56 4.28 23.38
C SER A 261 6.04 4.06 23.30
N VAL A 262 5.41 4.50 22.22
CA VAL A 262 3.99 4.26 21.93
C VAL A 262 3.88 3.10 20.96
N LYS A 263 3.40 1.98 21.46
CA LYS A 263 3.16 0.79 20.61
C LYS A 263 1.76 0.87 20.03
N PRO A 264 1.60 0.55 18.72
CA PRO A 264 0.28 0.41 18.14
C PRO A 264 -0.45 -0.78 18.78
N PRO A 265 -1.79 -0.77 18.85
CA PRO A 265 -2.54 -1.93 19.25
C PRO A 265 -2.26 -3.08 18.28
N LYS A 266 -2.17 -4.28 18.79
CA LYS A 266 -2.03 -5.48 17.97
C LYS A 266 -3.35 -5.76 17.24
N ALA A 267 -3.29 -6.44 16.10
CA ALA A 267 -4.48 -6.81 15.35
C ALA A 267 -5.50 -7.57 16.20
N MET A 268 -5.05 -8.51 17.05
CA MET A 268 -5.93 -9.26 17.96
C MET A 268 -6.62 -8.36 18.99
N GLU A 269 -5.93 -7.34 19.52
CA GLU A 269 -6.52 -6.38 20.46
C GLU A 269 -7.62 -5.53 19.78
N LEU A 270 -7.44 -5.20 18.50
CA LEU A 270 -8.50 -4.53 17.73
C LEU A 270 -9.71 -5.44 17.49
N LEU A 271 -9.49 -6.74 17.26
CA LEU A 271 -10.58 -7.71 17.07
C LEU A 271 -11.38 -8.00 18.34
N GLU A 272 -10.90 -7.63 19.52
CA GLU A 272 -11.68 -7.64 20.76
C GLU A 272 -12.76 -6.54 20.79
N GLN A 273 -12.56 -5.47 20.02
CA GLN A 273 -13.44 -4.30 20.00
C GLN A 273 -14.23 -4.15 18.70
N TYR A 274 -13.69 -4.62 17.58
CA TYR A 274 -14.24 -4.42 16.23
C TYR A 274 -14.29 -5.72 15.47
N THR A 275 -15.28 -5.88 14.59
CA THR A 275 -15.27 -7.01 13.65
C THR A 275 -14.21 -6.81 12.56
N PRO A 276 -13.70 -7.88 11.93
CA PRO A 276 -12.80 -7.77 10.79
C PRO A 276 -13.34 -6.86 9.68
N GLU A 277 -14.64 -6.98 9.38
CA GLU A 277 -15.31 -6.19 8.34
C GLU A 277 -15.39 -4.71 8.68
N GLN A 278 -15.63 -4.35 9.94
CA GLN A 278 -15.59 -2.95 10.39
C GLN A 278 -14.21 -2.34 10.19
N LEU A 279 -13.14 -3.09 10.53
CA LEU A 279 -11.76 -2.63 10.33
C LEU A 279 -11.42 -2.52 8.83
N ARG A 280 -11.83 -3.48 8.01
CA ARG A 280 -11.61 -3.45 6.54
C ARG A 280 -12.24 -2.21 5.91
N ILE A 281 -13.49 -1.89 6.26
CA ILE A 281 -14.16 -0.67 5.79
C ILE A 281 -13.48 0.60 6.28
N HIS A 282 -13.05 0.63 7.55
CA HIS A 282 -12.31 1.79 8.08
C HIS A 282 -11.02 2.03 7.31
N PHE A 283 -10.21 0.98 7.09
CA PHE A 283 -8.97 1.10 6.31
C PHE A 283 -9.21 1.41 4.83
N MET A 284 -10.29 0.89 4.23
CA MET A 284 -10.66 1.24 2.87
C MET A 284 -10.91 2.75 2.72
N ASN A 285 -11.57 3.39 3.71
CA ASN A 285 -11.87 4.82 3.69
C ASN A 285 -10.67 5.70 4.09
N ALA A 286 -9.58 5.12 4.59
CA ALA A 286 -8.48 5.88 5.21
C ALA A 286 -7.59 6.67 4.26
N SER A 287 -7.79 6.62 2.93
CA SER A 287 -7.02 7.36 1.90
C SER A 287 -5.49 7.22 2.02
N LEU A 288 -5.00 6.06 2.50
CA LEU A 288 -3.56 5.80 2.68
C LEU A 288 -2.76 5.85 1.37
N GLY A 289 -3.45 5.85 0.24
CA GLY A 289 -2.84 6.08 -1.08
C GLY A 289 -2.41 7.51 -1.33
N GLU A 290 -2.97 8.49 -0.61
CA GLU A 290 -2.77 9.92 -0.85
C GLU A 290 -1.99 10.62 0.26
N LYS A 291 -2.16 10.17 1.52
CA LYS A 291 -1.56 10.82 2.70
C LYS A 291 -1.45 9.88 3.88
N SER A 292 -0.58 10.23 4.83
CA SER A 292 -0.57 9.61 6.16
C SER A 292 -1.84 9.96 6.93
N VAL A 293 -2.43 8.96 7.60
CA VAL A 293 -3.70 9.09 8.32
C VAL A 293 -3.53 8.59 9.74
N SER A 294 -4.08 9.30 10.72
CA SER A 294 -4.17 8.81 12.09
C SER A 294 -5.23 7.73 12.21
N PHE A 295 -4.89 6.62 12.86
CA PHE A 295 -5.87 5.62 13.27
C PHE A 295 -6.64 6.15 14.47
N GLU A 296 -7.76 6.76 14.20
CA GLU A 296 -8.69 7.31 15.19
C GLU A 296 -10.11 6.84 14.85
N PRO A 297 -10.43 5.57 15.12
CA PRO A 297 -11.76 5.04 14.83
C PRO A 297 -12.80 5.81 15.66
N LYS A 298 -13.81 6.34 14.98
CA LYS A 298 -14.90 7.09 15.59
C LYS A 298 -16.11 6.18 15.76
N ALA A 299 -16.59 6.05 16.99
CA ALA A 299 -17.85 5.42 17.24
C ALA A 299 -19.00 6.22 16.63
N LEU A 300 -20.07 5.53 16.21
CA LEU A 300 -21.30 6.15 15.75
C LEU A 300 -22.04 6.72 16.98
N LEU A 301 -22.41 8.01 16.93
CA LEU A 301 -23.25 8.62 17.94
C LEU A 301 -24.70 8.17 17.74
N GLN A 302 -25.31 7.60 18.78
CA GLN A 302 -26.74 7.33 18.81
C GLN A 302 -27.55 8.61 19.14
N GLN A 303 -28.84 8.63 18.82
CA GLN A 303 -29.69 9.82 19.02
C GLN A 303 -29.84 10.23 20.49
N ASP A 304 -29.67 9.29 21.42
CA ASP A 304 -29.71 9.50 22.87
C ASP A 304 -28.37 9.95 23.47
N GLY A 305 -27.34 10.16 22.64
CA GLY A 305 -25.99 10.53 23.07
C GLY A 305 -25.13 9.36 23.53
N ALA A 306 -25.63 8.12 23.49
CA ALA A 306 -24.84 6.94 23.75
C ALA A 306 -23.89 6.66 22.56
N PHE A 307 -22.70 6.09 22.85
CA PHE A 307 -21.76 5.65 21.84
C PHE A 307 -22.05 4.19 21.45
N ASP A 308 -22.20 3.94 20.16
CA ASP A 308 -22.21 2.59 19.62
C ASP A 308 -20.77 2.08 19.47
N THR A 309 -20.59 0.78 19.56
CA THR A 309 -19.32 0.10 19.25
C THR A 309 -19.06 0.06 17.74
N ILE A 310 -20.06 0.38 16.92
CA ILE A 310 -19.93 0.42 15.46
C ILE A 310 -19.09 1.61 15.04
N LEU A 311 -18.05 1.37 14.26
CA LEU A 311 -17.27 2.44 13.63
C LEU A 311 -18.16 3.27 12.68
N TYR A 312 -17.87 4.57 12.61
CA TYR A 312 -18.63 5.50 11.77
C TYR A 312 -18.74 5.02 10.31
N GLU A 313 -17.63 4.53 9.75
CA GLU A 313 -17.58 3.97 8.39
C GLU A 313 -18.40 2.67 8.28
N GLY A 314 -18.43 1.87 9.33
CA GLY A 314 -19.22 0.65 9.43
C GLY A 314 -20.72 0.88 9.28
N ASN A 315 -21.20 2.11 9.55
CA ASN A 315 -22.60 2.50 9.35
C ASN A 315 -23.08 2.27 7.90
N LEU A 316 -22.19 2.32 6.94
CA LEU A 316 -22.53 2.02 5.54
C LEU A 316 -23.09 0.61 5.37
N VAL A 317 -22.48 -0.37 6.02
CA VAL A 317 -22.94 -1.76 5.95
C VAL A 317 -24.04 -2.05 6.96
N THR A 318 -23.83 -1.70 8.22
CA THR A 318 -24.75 -2.08 9.32
C THR A 318 -26.10 -1.38 9.26
N ASN A 319 -26.16 -0.14 8.80
CA ASN A 319 -27.40 0.63 8.76
C ASN A 319 -27.86 0.96 7.33
N VAL A 320 -26.97 1.40 6.45
CA VAL A 320 -27.40 1.85 5.11
C VAL A 320 -27.69 0.67 4.20
N PHE A 321 -26.76 -0.27 4.05
CA PHE A 321 -26.93 -1.45 3.21
C PHE A 321 -27.93 -2.43 3.84
N ASN A 322 -27.72 -2.81 5.08
CA ASN A 322 -28.60 -3.74 5.78
C ASN A 322 -30.05 -3.24 5.85
N ARG A 323 -30.26 -1.90 5.98
CA ARG A 323 -31.62 -1.33 5.94
C ARG A 323 -32.30 -1.62 4.60
N LEU A 324 -31.61 -1.42 3.48
CA LEU A 324 -32.15 -1.70 2.16
C LEU A 324 -32.49 -3.20 2.02
N VAL A 325 -31.55 -4.08 2.38
CA VAL A 325 -31.71 -5.54 2.34
C VAL A 325 -32.93 -5.95 3.14
N ARG A 326 -33.03 -5.56 4.41
CA ARG A 326 -34.18 -5.89 5.29
C ARG A 326 -35.50 -5.36 4.74
N SER A 327 -35.51 -4.15 4.22
CA SER A 327 -36.68 -3.55 3.62
C SER A 327 -37.20 -4.36 2.43
N CYS A 328 -36.30 -4.83 1.58
CA CYS A 328 -36.64 -5.70 0.45
C CYS A 328 -37.27 -7.03 0.94
N PHE A 329 -36.64 -7.72 1.87
CA PHE A 329 -37.14 -9.02 2.36
C PHE A 329 -38.48 -8.90 3.10
N TYR A 330 -38.63 -7.91 3.98
CA TYR A 330 -39.90 -7.70 4.66
C TYR A 330 -41.05 -7.36 3.69
N THR A 331 -40.76 -6.54 2.67
CA THR A 331 -41.78 -6.16 1.70
C THR A 331 -42.09 -7.33 0.76
N LEU A 332 -41.10 -8.12 0.37
CA LEU A 332 -41.25 -9.34 -0.40
C LEU A 332 -42.20 -10.31 0.34
N GLN A 333 -41.94 -10.55 1.63
CA GLN A 333 -42.76 -11.43 2.45
C GLN A 333 -44.20 -10.92 2.55
N LYS A 334 -44.37 -9.62 2.77
CA LYS A 334 -45.69 -9.00 2.95
C LYS A 334 -46.56 -8.99 1.68
N HIS A 335 -45.97 -8.71 0.52
CA HIS A 335 -46.70 -8.43 -0.73
C HIS A 335 -46.59 -9.54 -1.78
N CYS A 336 -45.63 -10.44 -1.66
CA CYS A 336 -45.34 -11.50 -2.62
C CYS A 336 -45.19 -12.88 -1.97
N ASN A 337 -45.58 -13.03 -0.68
CA ASN A 337 -45.45 -14.29 0.08
C ASN A 337 -44.06 -14.92 0.04
N GLY A 338 -43.00 -14.08 0.00
CA GLY A 338 -41.60 -14.54 -0.07
C GLY A 338 -41.12 -14.96 -1.46
N VAL A 339 -41.98 -14.89 -2.49
CA VAL A 339 -41.61 -15.28 -3.86
C VAL A 339 -41.13 -14.04 -4.64
N TYR A 340 -39.96 -14.13 -5.22
CA TYR A 340 -39.39 -13.05 -6.05
C TYR A 340 -40.28 -12.81 -7.29
N PRO A 341 -40.76 -11.56 -7.51
CA PRO A 341 -41.74 -11.28 -8.56
C PRO A 341 -41.13 -11.47 -9.98
N ALA A 342 -41.97 -11.90 -10.91
CA ALA A 342 -41.62 -11.95 -12.31
C ALA A 342 -41.55 -10.54 -12.91
N GLY A 343 -40.56 -10.30 -13.76
CA GLY A 343 -40.37 -9.01 -14.43
C GLY A 343 -38.92 -8.73 -14.73
N THR A 344 -38.69 -7.56 -15.32
CA THR A 344 -37.34 -7.05 -15.66
C THR A 344 -37.04 -5.81 -14.83
N VAL A 345 -35.76 -5.60 -14.56
CA VAL A 345 -35.24 -4.37 -13.93
C VAL A 345 -35.55 -3.19 -14.84
N THR A 346 -35.98 -2.07 -14.27
CA THR A 346 -36.21 -0.85 -15.06
C THR A 346 -34.90 -0.32 -15.64
N GLU A 347 -34.98 0.22 -16.85
CA GLU A 347 -33.81 0.73 -17.55
C GLU A 347 -33.00 1.77 -16.75
N PRO A 348 -33.60 2.74 -16.05
CA PRO A 348 -32.85 3.70 -15.22
C PRO A 348 -32.06 3.04 -14.09
N VAL A 349 -32.61 2.00 -13.45
CA VAL A 349 -31.93 1.27 -12.36
C VAL A 349 -30.80 0.42 -12.94
N LYS A 350 -31.05 -0.27 -14.05
CA LYS A 350 -30.04 -1.08 -14.74
C LYS A 350 -28.87 -0.21 -15.17
N ALA A 351 -29.12 0.86 -15.93
CA ALA A 351 -28.09 1.76 -16.44
C ALA A 351 -27.23 2.36 -15.30
N ARG A 352 -27.88 2.75 -14.18
CA ARG A 352 -27.15 3.23 -13.02
C ARG A 352 -26.26 2.16 -12.39
N SER A 353 -26.75 0.95 -12.23
CA SER A 353 -25.99 -0.17 -11.69
C SER A 353 -24.79 -0.50 -12.56
N ASP A 354 -25.00 -0.53 -13.89
CA ASP A 354 -23.93 -0.75 -14.87
C ASP A 354 -22.84 0.33 -14.78
N GLN A 355 -23.22 1.60 -14.63
CA GLN A 355 -22.26 2.69 -14.42
C GLN A 355 -21.46 2.52 -13.11
N VAL A 356 -22.12 2.10 -12.03
CA VAL A 356 -21.44 1.87 -10.74
C VAL A 356 -20.45 0.71 -10.86
N ILE A 357 -20.80 -0.37 -11.56
CA ILE A 357 -19.91 -1.52 -11.81
C ILE A 357 -18.67 -1.07 -12.59
N LEU A 358 -18.84 -0.35 -13.70
CA LEU A 358 -17.73 0.14 -14.53
C LEU A 358 -16.81 1.11 -13.76
N GLU A 359 -17.40 2.00 -12.97
CA GLU A 359 -16.62 2.92 -12.14
C GLU A 359 -15.90 2.19 -11.00
N TYR A 360 -16.52 1.15 -10.40
CA TYR A 360 -15.89 0.29 -9.43
C TYR A 360 -14.65 -0.40 -10.02
N GLU A 361 -14.78 -1.00 -11.20
CA GLU A 361 -13.66 -1.66 -11.90
C GLU A 361 -12.52 -0.67 -12.17
N ARG A 362 -12.84 0.54 -12.62
CA ARG A 362 -11.86 1.60 -12.84
C ARG A 362 -11.14 2.00 -11.55
N LEU A 363 -11.87 2.19 -10.46
CA LEU A 363 -11.30 2.64 -9.18
C LEU A 363 -10.45 1.55 -8.52
N ILE A 364 -10.88 0.28 -8.55
CA ILE A 364 -10.13 -0.82 -7.97
C ILE A 364 -8.83 -1.07 -8.73
N SER A 365 -8.85 -0.95 -10.07
CA SER A 365 -7.65 -1.08 -10.90
C SER A 365 -6.61 0.01 -10.65
N GLN A 366 -7.03 1.15 -10.07
CA GLN A 366 -6.17 2.27 -9.66
C GLN A 366 -5.85 2.27 -8.17
N PHE A 367 -6.31 1.28 -7.42
CA PHE A 367 -6.15 1.18 -5.96
C PHE A 367 -6.70 2.41 -5.19
N ALA A 368 -7.76 3.04 -5.74
CA ALA A 368 -8.41 4.21 -5.17
C ALA A 368 -9.52 3.79 -4.17
N PHE A 369 -9.15 3.11 -3.09
CA PHE A 369 -10.06 2.45 -2.17
C PHE A 369 -11.01 3.40 -1.43
N ASP A 370 -10.56 4.59 -1.06
CA ASP A 370 -11.40 5.64 -0.47
C ASP A 370 -12.51 6.10 -1.41
N LYS A 371 -12.22 6.20 -2.71
CA LYS A 371 -13.20 6.54 -3.73
C LYS A 371 -14.19 5.40 -3.99
N LEU A 372 -13.75 4.14 -3.83
CA LEU A 372 -14.67 3.00 -3.84
C LEU A 372 -15.67 3.08 -2.69
N PHE A 373 -15.22 3.43 -1.49
CA PHE A 373 -16.11 3.62 -0.35
C PHE A 373 -17.16 4.72 -0.65
N GLU A 374 -16.73 5.84 -1.19
CA GLU A 374 -17.64 6.95 -1.56
C GLU A 374 -18.65 6.51 -2.64
N LEU A 375 -18.21 5.83 -3.69
CA LEU A 375 -19.06 5.30 -4.76
C LEU A 375 -20.16 4.40 -4.20
N LEU A 376 -19.81 3.41 -3.38
CA LEU A 376 -20.76 2.48 -2.78
C LEU A 376 -21.71 3.16 -1.79
N ASN A 377 -21.20 4.13 -1.02
CA ASN A 377 -22.03 4.92 -0.10
C ASN A 377 -23.08 5.74 -0.84
N LEU A 378 -22.73 6.39 -1.94
CA LEU A 378 -23.68 7.15 -2.76
C LEU A 378 -24.71 6.23 -3.41
N TYR A 379 -24.25 5.12 -3.99
CA TYR A 379 -25.14 4.13 -4.64
C TYR A 379 -26.25 3.64 -3.71
N LEU A 380 -25.88 3.21 -2.50
CA LEU A 380 -26.82 2.69 -1.51
C LEU A 380 -27.70 3.77 -0.88
N ARG A 381 -27.18 4.96 -0.65
CA ARG A 381 -28.01 6.06 -0.12
C ARG A 381 -29.07 6.53 -1.11
N ASP A 382 -28.75 6.56 -2.37
CA ASP A 382 -29.73 6.89 -3.41
C ASP A 382 -30.77 5.79 -3.57
N ALA A 383 -30.38 4.52 -3.48
CA ALA A 383 -31.30 3.39 -3.43
C ALA A 383 -32.28 3.49 -2.23
N ASN A 384 -31.78 3.84 -1.04
CA ASN A 384 -32.64 4.07 0.13
C ASN A 384 -33.59 5.25 -0.01
N LYS A 385 -33.18 6.34 -0.70
CA LYS A 385 -34.08 7.48 -1.02
C LYS A 385 -35.18 7.05 -1.99
N ASP A 386 -34.82 6.31 -3.04
CA ASP A 386 -35.80 5.82 -4.01
C ASP A 386 -36.78 4.82 -3.34
N TRP A 387 -36.26 3.90 -2.51
CA TRP A 387 -37.08 3.05 -1.67
C TRP A 387 -38.10 3.84 -0.86
N SER A 388 -37.63 4.85 -0.11
CA SER A 388 -38.49 5.64 0.80
C SER A 388 -39.59 6.40 0.06
N ARG A 389 -39.41 6.72 -1.21
CA ARG A 389 -40.40 7.37 -2.07
C ARG A 389 -41.41 6.35 -2.61
N ARG A 390 -40.93 5.26 -3.22
CA ARG A 390 -41.74 4.29 -3.97
C ARG A 390 -42.48 3.30 -3.06
N ALA A 391 -41.95 2.97 -1.90
CA ALA A 391 -42.56 2.03 -0.96
C ALA A 391 -43.85 2.55 -0.30
N LYS A 392 -44.21 3.80 -0.58
CA LYS A 392 -45.48 4.40 -0.13
C LYS A 392 -46.66 4.12 -1.07
N SER A 393 -46.41 3.52 -2.23
CA SER A 393 -47.44 3.20 -3.19
C SER A 393 -48.39 2.11 -2.64
N GLU A 394 -49.67 2.28 -2.93
CA GLU A 394 -50.71 1.28 -2.67
C GLU A 394 -50.95 0.34 -3.85
N ASP A 395 -50.34 0.66 -5.02
CA ASP A 395 -50.43 -0.20 -6.21
C ASP A 395 -49.55 -1.45 -6.10
N PRO A 396 -50.11 -2.65 -6.10
CA PRO A 396 -49.31 -3.87 -6.07
C PRO A 396 -48.35 -4.05 -7.25
N ALA A 397 -48.64 -3.46 -8.41
CA ALA A 397 -47.76 -3.53 -9.56
C ALA A 397 -46.49 -2.66 -9.35
N GLU A 398 -46.65 -1.47 -8.79
CA GLU A 398 -45.56 -0.60 -8.43
C GLU A 398 -44.67 -1.20 -7.33
N ILE A 399 -45.28 -1.84 -6.32
CA ILE A 399 -44.52 -2.54 -5.26
C ILE A 399 -43.72 -3.74 -5.83
N ARG A 400 -44.30 -4.51 -6.74
CA ARG A 400 -43.56 -5.61 -7.42
C ARG A 400 -42.41 -5.07 -8.20
N GLN A 401 -42.59 -4.00 -8.99
CA GLN A 401 -41.49 -3.38 -9.75
C GLN A 401 -40.43 -2.80 -8.84
N LEU A 402 -40.80 -2.18 -7.73
CA LEU A 402 -39.86 -1.71 -6.73
C LEU A 402 -38.99 -2.84 -6.19
N LEU A 403 -39.58 -3.97 -5.87
CA LEU A 403 -38.85 -5.15 -5.38
C LEU A 403 -37.86 -5.67 -6.42
N ILE A 404 -38.27 -5.77 -7.70
CA ILE A 404 -37.35 -6.19 -8.79
C ILE A 404 -36.18 -5.27 -8.87
N ASP A 405 -36.39 -3.95 -8.90
CA ASP A 405 -35.35 -2.93 -9.01
C ASP A 405 -34.40 -2.96 -7.79
N MET A 406 -34.94 -3.03 -6.59
CA MET A 406 -34.14 -2.95 -5.37
C MET A 406 -33.35 -4.23 -5.07
N PHE A 407 -33.92 -5.41 -5.37
CA PHE A 407 -33.17 -6.65 -5.27
C PHE A 407 -32.03 -6.73 -6.31
N HIS A 408 -32.20 -6.12 -7.49
CA HIS A 408 -31.09 -5.96 -8.42
C HIS A 408 -29.97 -5.09 -7.82
N ILE A 409 -30.31 -3.96 -7.19
CA ILE A 409 -29.33 -3.12 -6.49
C ILE A 409 -28.66 -3.87 -5.33
N VAL A 410 -29.43 -4.64 -4.53
CA VAL A 410 -28.90 -5.47 -3.44
C VAL A 410 -27.91 -6.50 -3.97
N ARG A 411 -28.24 -7.19 -5.07
CA ARG A 411 -27.36 -8.15 -5.71
C ARG A 411 -26.03 -7.50 -6.19
N VAL A 412 -26.13 -6.37 -6.92
CA VAL A 412 -24.93 -5.63 -7.37
C VAL A 412 -24.10 -5.19 -6.18
N ALA A 413 -24.74 -4.58 -5.18
CA ALA A 413 -24.03 -4.12 -3.98
C ALA A 413 -23.35 -5.28 -3.23
N ALA A 414 -24.01 -6.44 -3.09
CA ALA A 414 -23.41 -7.62 -2.47
C ALA A 414 -22.15 -8.08 -3.21
N ALA A 415 -22.19 -8.15 -4.54
CA ALA A 415 -21.02 -8.52 -5.34
C ALA A 415 -19.87 -7.51 -5.17
N LEU A 416 -20.16 -6.20 -5.18
CA LEU A 416 -19.13 -5.16 -5.05
C LEU A 416 -18.57 -5.04 -3.62
N PHE A 417 -19.36 -5.34 -2.60
CA PHE A 417 -18.92 -5.35 -1.20
C PHE A 417 -18.24 -6.64 -0.77
N HIS A 418 -18.46 -7.76 -1.46
CA HIS A 418 -17.94 -9.06 -1.06
C HIS A 418 -16.43 -9.08 -0.74
N PRO A 419 -15.53 -8.43 -1.52
CA PRO A 419 -14.12 -8.37 -1.17
C PRO A 419 -13.81 -7.65 0.13
N ILE A 420 -14.75 -6.87 0.69
CA ILE A 420 -14.56 -6.02 1.86
C ILE A 420 -15.33 -6.59 3.06
N VAL A 421 -16.57 -7.05 2.82
CA VAL A 421 -17.52 -7.53 3.82
C VAL A 421 -18.00 -8.94 3.42
N PRO A 422 -17.10 -9.94 3.38
CA PRO A 422 -17.43 -11.25 2.85
C PRO A 422 -18.56 -11.95 3.63
N ASP A 423 -18.50 -11.98 4.95
CA ASP A 423 -19.48 -12.70 5.77
C ASP A 423 -20.90 -12.12 5.61
N GLY A 424 -21.01 -10.78 5.62
CA GLY A 424 -22.29 -10.11 5.42
C GLY A 424 -22.87 -10.33 4.02
N CYS A 425 -22.03 -10.37 3.01
CA CYS A 425 -22.43 -10.60 1.62
C CYS A 425 -22.82 -12.08 1.39
N GLU A 426 -22.11 -13.04 1.98
CA GLU A 426 -22.50 -14.45 1.97
C GLU A 426 -23.87 -14.69 2.59
N MET A 427 -24.14 -14.07 3.74
CA MET A 427 -25.48 -14.15 4.34
C MET A 427 -26.58 -13.63 3.39
N ILE A 428 -26.32 -12.54 2.66
CA ILE A 428 -27.27 -12.01 1.65
C ILE A 428 -27.45 -13.02 0.53
N ARG A 429 -26.39 -13.63 0.01
CA ARG A 429 -26.44 -14.66 -1.04
C ARG A 429 -27.29 -15.85 -0.61
N GLU A 430 -27.05 -16.36 0.61
CA GLU A 430 -27.82 -17.48 1.18
C GLU A 430 -29.32 -17.14 1.34
N TYR A 431 -29.65 -15.96 1.87
CA TYR A 431 -31.04 -15.52 2.00
C TYR A 431 -31.75 -15.29 0.66
N LEU A 432 -30.98 -14.96 -0.40
CA LEU A 432 -31.50 -14.83 -1.76
C LEU A 432 -31.64 -16.17 -2.47
N HIS A 433 -31.14 -17.27 -1.88
CA HIS A 433 -31.10 -18.60 -2.48
C HIS A 433 -30.46 -18.61 -3.87
N ILE A 434 -29.34 -17.87 -4.03
CA ILE A 434 -28.58 -17.76 -5.27
C ILE A 434 -27.22 -18.45 -5.15
N ASP A 435 -26.70 -18.87 -6.27
CA ASP A 435 -25.45 -19.63 -6.33
C ASP A 435 -24.18 -18.75 -6.27
N GLU A 436 -23.01 -19.39 -6.15
CA GLU A 436 -21.72 -18.74 -5.99
C GLU A 436 -21.22 -18.03 -7.25
N ARG A 437 -21.84 -18.23 -8.42
CA ARG A 437 -21.55 -17.47 -9.64
C ARG A 437 -21.75 -15.96 -9.43
N LEU A 438 -22.48 -15.58 -8.38
CA LEU A 438 -22.58 -14.18 -7.95
C LEU A 438 -21.23 -13.50 -7.76
N TRP A 439 -20.21 -14.25 -7.35
CA TRP A 439 -18.85 -13.75 -7.08
C TRP A 439 -17.95 -13.73 -8.33
N ASP A 440 -18.39 -14.34 -9.42
CA ASP A 440 -17.62 -14.35 -10.65
C ASP A 440 -17.90 -13.09 -11.47
N TRP A 441 -16.83 -12.30 -11.68
CA TRP A 441 -16.91 -10.99 -12.34
C TRP A 441 -17.47 -11.07 -13.77
N GLN A 442 -17.32 -12.21 -14.47
CA GLN A 442 -17.86 -12.37 -15.81
C GLN A 442 -19.39 -12.25 -15.86
N TYR A 443 -20.09 -12.50 -14.73
CA TYR A 443 -21.55 -12.42 -14.64
C TYR A 443 -22.03 -11.16 -13.90
N ILE A 444 -21.18 -10.18 -13.67
CA ILE A 444 -21.49 -9.00 -12.83
C ILE A 444 -22.66 -8.18 -13.38
N PHE A 445 -22.92 -8.21 -14.66
CA PHE A 445 -24.03 -7.49 -15.31
C PHE A 445 -25.32 -8.30 -15.39
N GLU A 446 -25.30 -9.59 -15.02
CA GLU A 446 -26.48 -10.44 -15.10
C GLU A 446 -27.56 -10.07 -14.08
N PRO A 447 -28.85 -10.23 -14.41
CA PRO A 447 -29.92 -9.95 -13.46
C PRO A 447 -29.97 -11.00 -12.35
N LEU A 448 -30.64 -10.67 -11.22
CA LEU A 448 -30.74 -11.58 -10.08
C LEU A 448 -31.24 -12.99 -10.45
N ARG A 449 -32.20 -13.09 -11.37
CA ARG A 449 -32.76 -14.39 -11.82
C ARG A 449 -31.75 -15.34 -12.45
N PHE A 450 -30.68 -14.83 -13.04
CA PHE A 450 -29.62 -15.65 -13.61
C PHE A 450 -28.93 -16.55 -12.56
N PHE A 451 -28.90 -16.08 -11.30
CA PHE A 451 -28.25 -16.77 -10.19
C PHE A 451 -29.23 -17.64 -9.37
N MET A 452 -30.52 -17.60 -9.64
CA MET A 452 -31.53 -18.39 -8.95
C MET A 452 -31.63 -19.78 -9.57
N ALA A 453 -31.92 -20.81 -8.75
CA ALA A 453 -32.24 -22.14 -9.27
C ALA A 453 -33.56 -22.11 -10.08
N GLU A 454 -33.69 -23.00 -11.08
CA GLU A 454 -34.86 -23.02 -11.97
C GLU A 454 -36.21 -23.27 -11.28
N ASP A 455 -36.18 -23.77 -10.03
CA ASP A 455 -37.38 -24.15 -9.25
C ASP A 455 -37.80 -23.12 -8.18
N HIS A 456 -37.32 -21.85 -8.27
CA HIS A 456 -37.64 -20.82 -7.24
C HIS A 456 -38.31 -19.59 -7.82
#